data_e44a1c955a64ca23fce6beeeb3dfc027
#
_entry.id   e44a1c955a64ca23fce6beeeb3dfc027
#
_cell.length_a   1.000
_cell.length_b   1.000
_cell.length_c   1.000
_cell.angle_alpha   90.00
_cell.angle_beta   90.00
_cell.angle_gamma   90.00
#
_symmetry.space_group_name_H-M   'P 1'
#
loop_
_entity.id
_entity.type
_entity.pdbx_description
1 polymer ?
#
loop_
_entity_poly.entity_id
_entity_poly.type
_entity_poly.pdbx_seq_one_letter_code
_entity_poly.pdbx_strand_id
1 'polypeptide(L)'
;MLASQGAEVWVNEQAVLLHPVSSLTPLDVTVPGDPSSAAFFAALAALSPRGEILLRRVCVNETRIGFLAALREMGGEIELVGRERIAGEWIADVQVRGGATLRGISIVREAIPTLIDELPLVACLAAYAEGETRVTGAEELRVKESDRIAVVVGNLRTLGADAEELPDGFVVRGTAPVLRGRVVTHGDHRMAMAFGILGALPGNEIEIDDPDCVAVSYPSFWNDLASVTGT
;
A
#
# COMPACT_ATOMS: atom_id res chain seq x y z
N MET A 1 -4.44 14.82 17.24
CA MET A 1 -4.12 14.17 18.53
C MET A 1 -3.56 15.15 19.55
N LEU A 2 -2.37 15.80 19.40
CA LEU A 2 -1.82 16.73 20.40
C LEU A 2 -2.78 17.88 20.77
N ALA A 3 -3.42 18.50 19.79
CA ALA A 3 -4.41 19.56 20.05
C ALA A 3 -5.60 19.06 20.89
N SER A 4 -6.04 17.82 20.71
CA SER A 4 -7.12 17.21 21.51
C SER A 4 -6.70 16.89 22.95
N GLN A 5 -5.40 16.90 23.22
CA GLN A 5 -4.82 16.72 24.56
C GLN A 5 -4.46 18.04 25.25
N GLY A 6 -4.87 19.18 24.66
CA GLY A 6 -4.65 20.51 25.23
C GLY A 6 -3.36 21.20 24.79
N ALA A 7 -2.61 20.61 23.86
CA ALA A 7 -1.44 21.28 23.28
C ALA A 7 -1.88 22.36 22.27
N GLU A 8 -1.21 23.49 22.27
CA GLU A 8 -1.41 24.56 21.30
C GLU A 8 -0.59 24.29 20.05
N VAL A 9 -1.28 23.91 18.97
CA VAL A 9 -0.64 23.50 17.70
C VAL A 9 -1.13 24.41 16.57
N TRP A 10 -0.21 25.07 15.91
CA TRP A 10 -0.45 25.86 14.72
C TRP A 10 0.13 25.17 13.50
N VAL A 11 -0.65 25.08 12.43
CA VAL A 11 -0.25 24.43 11.18
C VAL A 11 -0.53 25.38 10.03
N ASN A 12 0.46 25.57 9.17
CA ASN A 12 0.31 26.20 7.86
C ASN A 12 1.04 25.36 6.79
N GLU A 13 1.04 25.81 5.55
CA GLU A 13 1.64 25.08 4.41
C GLU A 13 3.15 24.80 4.56
N GLN A 14 3.85 25.55 5.40
CA GLN A 14 5.33 25.51 5.49
C GLN A 14 5.85 25.07 6.86
N ALA A 15 4.99 25.12 7.91
CA ALA A 15 5.45 24.90 9.28
C ALA A 15 4.36 24.32 10.19
N VAL A 16 4.85 23.57 11.17
CA VAL A 16 4.06 23.17 12.35
C VAL A 16 4.73 23.80 13.55
N LEU A 17 3.99 24.65 14.30
CA LEU A 17 4.44 25.26 15.54
C LEU A 17 3.70 24.61 16.70
N LEU A 18 4.46 24.10 17.66
CA LEU A 18 3.97 23.52 18.89
C LEU A 18 4.46 24.36 20.07
N HIS A 19 3.55 24.88 20.86
CA HIS A 19 3.88 25.49 22.14
C HIS A 19 3.98 24.41 23.22
N PRO A 20 5.10 24.36 23.97
CA PRO A 20 5.25 23.40 25.06
C PRO A 20 4.19 23.60 26.14
N VAL A 21 3.62 22.49 26.62
CA VAL A 21 2.70 22.45 27.74
C VAL A 21 3.28 21.64 28.89
N SER A 22 2.90 21.96 30.13
CA SER A 22 3.40 21.25 31.31
C SER A 22 2.84 19.84 31.47
N SER A 23 1.66 19.59 30.90
CA SER A 23 1.00 18.28 30.91
C SER A 23 0.04 18.17 29.74
N LEU A 24 -0.17 16.93 29.27
CA LEU A 24 -1.19 16.59 28.28
C LEU A 24 -2.37 15.91 28.99
N THR A 25 -3.59 16.26 28.56
CA THR A 25 -4.79 15.56 29.02
C THR A 25 -4.82 14.15 28.43
N PRO A 26 -5.07 13.10 29.23
CA PRO A 26 -5.26 11.75 28.72
C PRO A 26 -6.36 11.71 27.66
N LEU A 27 -6.13 10.93 26.59
CA LEU A 27 -7.06 10.77 25.50
C LEU A 27 -7.53 9.32 25.47
N ASP A 28 -8.84 9.11 25.58
CA ASP A 28 -9.48 7.82 25.34
C ASP A 28 -9.85 7.75 23.86
N VAL A 29 -9.13 6.91 23.13
CA VAL A 29 -9.31 6.78 21.69
C VAL A 29 -9.09 5.33 21.24
N THR A 30 -9.97 4.87 20.36
CA THR A 30 -9.72 3.64 19.60
C THR A 30 -8.83 3.97 18.40
N VAL A 31 -7.66 3.36 18.35
CA VAL A 31 -6.72 3.53 17.22
C VAL A 31 -7.35 2.92 15.97
N PRO A 32 -7.46 3.68 14.87
CA PRO A 32 -7.98 3.15 13.61
C PRO A 32 -7.01 2.16 12.96
N GLY A 33 -7.52 1.35 12.02
CA GLY A 33 -6.69 0.49 11.18
C GLY A 33 -5.69 1.31 10.35
N ASP A 34 -4.51 0.76 10.18
CA ASP A 34 -3.45 1.39 9.38
C ASP A 34 -3.78 1.28 7.87
N PRO A 35 -3.77 2.41 7.11
CA PRO A 35 -4.06 2.39 5.69
C PRO A 35 -3.02 1.61 4.88
N SER A 36 -1.76 1.57 5.30
CA SER A 36 -0.72 0.80 4.63
C SER A 36 -0.97 -0.71 4.74
N SER A 37 -1.35 -1.18 5.93
CA SER A 37 -1.74 -2.59 6.13
C SER A 37 -3.01 -2.95 5.34
N ALA A 38 -3.98 -2.05 5.30
CA ALA A 38 -5.21 -2.21 4.54
C ALA A 38 -4.97 -2.27 3.02
N ALA A 39 -3.95 -1.56 2.52
CA ALA A 39 -3.62 -1.51 1.10
C ALA A 39 -3.33 -2.89 0.49
N PHE A 40 -2.65 -3.78 1.22
CA PHE A 40 -2.35 -5.14 0.73
C PHE A 40 -3.62 -5.94 0.44
N PHE A 41 -4.59 -5.91 1.34
CA PHE A 41 -5.86 -6.62 1.17
C PHE A 41 -6.78 -5.94 0.15
N ALA A 42 -6.71 -4.61 0.05
CA ALA A 42 -7.39 -3.87 -1.02
C ALA A 42 -6.85 -4.28 -2.40
N ALA A 43 -5.52 -4.42 -2.55
CA ALA A 43 -4.88 -4.91 -3.76
C ALA A 43 -5.30 -6.36 -4.08
N LEU A 44 -5.30 -7.25 -3.09
CA LEU A 44 -5.75 -8.63 -3.25
C LEU A 44 -7.18 -8.69 -3.81
N ALA A 45 -8.10 -7.94 -3.22
CA ALA A 45 -9.49 -7.91 -3.67
C ALA A 45 -9.59 -7.38 -5.11
N ALA A 46 -8.89 -6.28 -5.42
CA ALA A 46 -8.91 -5.68 -6.76
C ALA A 46 -8.35 -6.60 -7.85
N LEU A 47 -7.33 -7.42 -7.52
CA LEU A 47 -6.74 -8.41 -8.44
C LEU A 47 -7.56 -9.71 -8.55
N SER A 48 -8.46 -9.95 -7.61
CA SER A 48 -9.29 -11.16 -7.63
C SER A 48 -10.37 -11.05 -8.71
N PRO A 49 -10.62 -12.11 -9.51
CA PRO A 49 -11.66 -12.10 -10.56
C PRO A 49 -13.07 -11.93 -9.98
N ARG A 50 -13.24 -12.34 -8.75
CA ARG A 50 -14.49 -12.25 -7.97
C ARG A 50 -14.12 -12.14 -6.51
N GLY A 51 -14.84 -11.34 -5.80
CA GLY A 51 -14.64 -11.20 -4.37
C GLY A 51 -14.93 -9.79 -3.92
N GLU A 52 -15.04 -9.66 -2.64
CA GLU A 52 -15.27 -8.39 -1.98
C GLU A 52 -14.61 -8.47 -0.61
N ILE A 53 -13.96 -7.39 -0.22
CA ILE A 53 -13.39 -7.25 1.11
C ILE A 53 -13.91 -5.97 1.76
N LEU A 54 -14.21 -6.05 3.05
CA LEU A 54 -14.54 -4.91 3.89
C LEU A 54 -13.47 -4.74 4.96
N LEU A 55 -12.61 -3.75 4.76
CA LEU A 55 -11.56 -3.38 5.71
C LEU A 55 -12.14 -2.35 6.69
N ARG A 56 -12.33 -2.78 7.95
CA ARG A 56 -13.09 -2.00 8.91
C ARG A 56 -12.24 -0.93 9.59
N ARG A 57 -12.86 0.26 9.77
CA ARG A 57 -12.34 1.36 10.60
C ARG A 57 -10.91 1.78 10.25
N VAL A 58 -10.62 1.85 8.95
CA VAL A 58 -9.31 2.27 8.44
C VAL A 58 -9.18 3.79 8.55
N CYS A 59 -7.99 4.27 8.93
CA CYS A 59 -7.66 5.69 8.82
C CYS A 59 -7.70 6.11 7.35
N VAL A 60 -8.55 7.09 7.02
CA VAL A 60 -8.70 7.62 5.66
C VAL A 60 -8.29 9.09 5.60
N ASN A 61 -7.21 9.43 6.29
CA ASN A 61 -6.57 10.72 6.19
C ASN A 61 -6.01 10.91 4.76
N GLU A 62 -6.36 12.02 4.14
CA GLU A 62 -6.02 12.31 2.73
C GLU A 62 -4.50 12.30 2.45
N THR A 63 -3.68 12.58 3.47
CA THR A 63 -2.22 12.49 3.36
C THR A 63 -1.66 11.06 3.38
N ARG A 64 -2.50 10.05 3.63
CA ARG A 64 -2.12 8.64 3.83
C ARG A 64 -2.84 7.65 2.93
N ILE A 65 -3.82 8.09 2.16
CA ILE A 65 -4.65 7.21 1.31
C ILE A 65 -4.38 7.35 -0.19
N GLY A 66 -3.21 7.84 -0.55
CA GLY A 66 -2.80 7.97 -1.95
C GLY A 66 -2.88 6.64 -2.72
N PHE A 67 -2.63 5.50 -2.04
CA PHE A 67 -2.80 4.18 -2.63
C PHE A 67 -4.26 3.91 -3.07
N LEU A 68 -5.24 4.25 -2.23
CA LEU A 68 -6.66 4.06 -2.59
C LEU A 68 -7.07 4.96 -3.77
N ALA A 69 -6.48 6.17 -3.84
CA ALA A 69 -6.69 7.07 -4.97
C ALA A 69 -6.07 6.49 -6.26
N ALA A 70 -4.82 6.01 -6.19
CA ALA A 70 -4.14 5.36 -7.31
C ALA A 70 -4.90 4.10 -7.77
N LEU A 71 -5.32 3.23 -6.85
CA LEU A 71 -6.10 2.04 -7.20
C LEU A 71 -7.43 2.39 -7.87
N ARG A 72 -8.10 3.45 -7.42
CA ARG A 72 -9.33 3.95 -8.08
C ARG A 72 -9.03 4.50 -9.47
N GLU A 73 -7.94 5.25 -9.65
CA GLU A 73 -7.49 5.75 -10.96
C GLU A 73 -7.15 4.60 -11.92
N MET A 74 -6.57 3.52 -11.39
CA MET A 74 -6.37 2.27 -12.15
C MET A 74 -7.68 1.57 -12.55
N GLY A 75 -8.82 2.01 -12.03
CA GLY A 75 -10.14 1.42 -12.33
C GLY A 75 -10.65 0.46 -11.26
N GLY A 76 -9.99 0.36 -10.11
CA GLY A 76 -10.45 -0.45 -8.98
C GLY A 76 -11.76 0.08 -8.38
N GLU A 77 -12.67 -0.84 -8.04
CA GLU A 77 -13.95 -0.51 -7.42
C GLU A 77 -13.78 -0.38 -5.90
N ILE A 78 -13.72 0.88 -5.41
CA ILE A 78 -13.51 1.21 -4.00
C ILE A 78 -14.60 2.13 -3.51
N GLU A 79 -15.18 1.80 -2.35
CA GLU A 79 -16.15 2.63 -1.64
C GLU A 79 -15.68 2.89 -0.21
N LEU A 80 -15.83 4.13 0.28
CA LEU A 80 -15.63 4.50 1.68
C LEU A 80 -17.00 4.59 2.36
N VAL A 81 -17.25 3.69 3.30
CA VAL A 81 -18.54 3.56 3.97
C VAL A 81 -18.43 4.07 5.40
N GLY A 82 -19.42 4.84 5.85
CA GLY A 82 -19.51 5.25 7.26
C GLY A 82 -18.39 6.20 7.70
N ARG A 83 -17.96 7.13 6.82
CA ARG A 83 -16.89 8.09 7.14
C ARG A 83 -17.24 8.93 8.36
N GLU A 84 -16.42 8.87 9.39
CA GLU A 84 -16.56 9.62 10.64
C GLU A 84 -15.22 10.23 11.07
N ARG A 85 -15.25 11.19 12.01
CA ARG A 85 -14.03 11.82 12.53
C ARG A 85 -13.87 11.53 14.01
N ILE A 86 -12.77 10.86 14.39
CA ILE A 86 -12.46 10.48 15.77
C ILE A 86 -11.08 11.04 16.13
N ALA A 87 -11.00 11.77 17.23
CA ALA A 87 -9.77 12.39 17.73
C ALA A 87 -8.98 13.18 16.66
N GLY A 88 -9.70 13.79 15.72
CA GLY A 88 -9.10 14.59 14.64
C GLY A 88 -8.80 13.82 13.36
N GLU A 89 -8.84 12.49 13.36
CA GLU A 89 -8.58 11.66 12.18
C GLU A 89 -9.88 11.20 11.50
N TRP A 90 -9.85 11.12 10.17
CA TRP A 90 -10.93 10.53 9.39
C TRP A 90 -10.80 9.02 9.36
N ILE A 91 -11.89 8.34 9.66
CA ILE A 91 -12.00 6.88 9.68
C ILE A 91 -13.16 6.47 8.80
N ALA A 92 -13.00 5.35 8.08
CA ALA A 92 -14.09 4.74 7.31
C ALA A 92 -13.87 3.23 7.20
N ASP A 93 -14.91 2.51 6.87
CA ASP A 93 -14.77 1.18 6.32
C ASP A 93 -14.42 1.30 4.83
N VAL A 94 -13.42 0.55 4.37
CA VAL A 94 -12.99 0.54 2.97
C VAL A 94 -13.48 -0.75 2.34
N GLN A 95 -14.45 -0.64 1.44
CA GLN A 95 -14.98 -1.75 0.66
C GLN A 95 -14.30 -1.78 -0.70
N VAL A 96 -13.75 -2.93 -1.08
CA VAL A 96 -13.11 -3.14 -2.38
C VAL A 96 -13.70 -4.36 -3.05
N ARG A 97 -14.10 -4.22 -4.32
CA ARG A 97 -14.63 -5.30 -5.15
C ARG A 97 -13.65 -5.65 -6.25
N GLY A 98 -13.55 -6.95 -6.49
CA GLY A 98 -12.77 -7.52 -7.59
C GLY A 98 -13.57 -7.59 -8.89
N GLY A 99 -12.88 -8.01 -9.96
CA GLY A 99 -13.48 -8.22 -11.28
C GLY A 99 -13.37 -7.02 -12.22
N ALA A 100 -12.91 -5.86 -11.74
CA ALA A 100 -12.61 -4.73 -12.61
C ALA A 100 -11.31 -4.97 -13.40
N THR A 101 -11.28 -4.50 -14.63
CA THR A 101 -10.04 -4.47 -15.42
C THR A 101 -9.22 -3.24 -15.01
N LEU A 102 -8.07 -3.50 -14.37
CA LEU A 102 -7.15 -2.44 -14.01
C LEU A 102 -6.41 -1.91 -15.24
N ARG A 103 -6.07 -0.63 -15.23
CA ARG A 103 -5.32 0.06 -16.29
C ARG A 103 -4.10 0.76 -15.73
N GLY A 104 -3.07 0.87 -16.56
CA GLY A 104 -1.86 1.61 -16.21
C GLY A 104 -2.14 3.10 -15.99
N ILE A 105 -1.39 3.68 -15.05
CA ILE A 105 -1.49 5.10 -14.66
C ILE A 105 -0.11 5.74 -14.58
N SER A 106 -0.08 7.06 -14.50
CA SER A 106 1.15 7.83 -14.24
C SER A 106 1.11 8.46 -12.86
N ILE A 107 2.06 8.12 -12.02
CA ILE A 107 2.22 8.69 -10.68
C ILE A 107 3.44 9.60 -10.70
N VAL A 108 3.22 10.86 -10.37
CA VAL A 108 4.24 11.90 -10.38
C VAL A 108 4.57 12.38 -8.98
N ARG A 109 5.65 13.14 -8.85
CA ARG A 109 6.25 13.61 -7.57
C ARG A 109 5.22 14.11 -6.55
N GLU A 110 4.22 14.85 -6.99
CA GLU A 110 3.22 15.49 -6.12
C GLU A 110 2.36 14.49 -5.36
N ALA A 111 2.13 13.31 -5.94
CA ALA A 111 1.36 12.25 -5.30
C ALA A 111 2.21 11.37 -4.36
N ILE A 112 3.52 11.27 -4.61
CA ILE A 112 4.42 10.36 -3.91
C ILE A 112 4.30 10.40 -2.37
N PRO A 113 4.28 11.57 -1.70
CA PRO A 113 4.21 11.60 -0.24
C PRO A 113 3.01 10.88 0.37
N THR A 114 1.91 10.76 -0.37
CA THR A 114 0.65 10.17 0.14
C THR A 114 0.59 8.64 -0.02
N LEU A 115 1.52 8.02 -0.78
CA LEU A 115 1.54 6.59 -1.08
C LEU A 115 2.96 6.00 -1.24
N ILE A 116 3.98 6.70 -0.80
CA ILE A 116 5.38 6.31 -1.03
C ILE A 116 5.65 4.87 -0.56
N ASP A 117 5.09 4.49 0.56
CA ASP A 117 5.29 3.18 1.15
C ASP A 117 4.50 2.06 0.43
N GLU A 118 3.49 2.40 -0.33
CA GLU A 118 2.67 1.48 -1.13
C GLU A 118 3.12 1.39 -2.60
N LEU A 119 4.12 2.17 -3.04
CA LEU A 119 4.61 2.12 -4.43
C LEU A 119 5.11 0.72 -4.86
N PRO A 120 5.76 -0.09 -4.00
CA PRO A 120 6.05 -1.48 -4.36
C PRO A 120 4.79 -2.30 -4.66
N LEU A 121 3.72 -2.08 -3.90
CA LEU A 121 2.44 -2.73 -4.14
C LEU A 121 1.77 -2.23 -5.43
N VAL A 122 1.90 -0.93 -5.75
CA VAL A 122 1.47 -0.39 -7.05
C VAL A 122 2.20 -1.06 -8.20
N ALA A 123 3.52 -1.29 -8.09
CA ALA A 123 4.29 -2.00 -9.11
C ALA A 123 3.76 -3.44 -9.31
N CYS A 124 3.39 -4.11 -8.24
CA CYS A 124 2.76 -5.44 -8.28
C CYS A 124 1.39 -5.40 -8.98
N LEU A 125 0.52 -4.44 -8.66
CA LEU A 125 -0.76 -4.23 -9.35
C LEU A 125 -0.57 -3.96 -10.84
N ALA A 126 0.43 -3.16 -11.19
CA ALA A 126 0.73 -2.75 -12.55
C ALA A 126 1.07 -3.94 -13.48
N ALA A 127 1.65 -5.03 -12.94
CA ALA A 127 1.90 -6.25 -13.72
C ALA A 127 0.61 -6.88 -14.27
N TYR A 128 -0.53 -6.62 -13.64
CA TYR A 128 -1.86 -7.13 -14.02
C TYR A 128 -2.76 -6.06 -14.66
N ALA A 129 -2.31 -4.80 -14.74
CA ALA A 129 -3.06 -3.71 -15.35
C ALA A 129 -2.84 -3.67 -16.87
N GLU A 130 -3.85 -3.29 -17.64
CA GLU A 130 -3.70 -3.06 -19.08
C GLU A 130 -2.87 -1.79 -19.34
N GLY A 131 -1.82 -1.90 -20.15
CA GLY A 131 -0.97 -0.79 -20.55
C GLY A 131 0.24 -0.57 -19.63
N GLU A 132 0.72 0.67 -19.56
CA GLU A 132 1.92 1.05 -18.84
C GLU A 132 1.58 1.84 -17.57
N THR A 133 2.15 1.43 -16.44
CA THR A 133 2.20 2.25 -15.22
C THR A 133 3.59 2.83 -15.09
N ARG A 134 3.66 4.14 -14.91
CA ARG A 134 4.92 4.89 -14.76
C ARG A 134 4.92 5.67 -13.45
N VAL A 135 5.96 5.48 -12.66
CA VAL A 135 6.21 6.22 -11.41
C VAL A 135 7.49 7.02 -11.56
N THR A 136 7.45 8.32 -11.23
CA THR A 136 8.60 9.22 -11.24
C THR A 136 8.60 10.12 -10.02
N GLY A 137 9.77 10.65 -9.63
CA GLY A 137 9.91 11.51 -8.46
C GLY A 137 9.88 10.77 -7.12
N ALA A 138 10.14 9.46 -7.12
CA ALA A 138 10.12 8.59 -5.95
C ALA A 138 11.54 8.16 -5.51
N GLU A 139 12.55 8.98 -5.75
CA GLU A 139 13.95 8.68 -5.43
C GLU A 139 14.18 8.32 -3.96
N GLU A 140 13.33 8.80 -3.05
CA GLU A 140 13.40 8.46 -1.62
C GLU A 140 13.21 6.97 -1.34
N LEU A 141 12.55 6.22 -2.24
CA LEU A 141 12.44 4.76 -2.13
C LEU A 141 13.80 4.04 -2.13
N ARG A 142 14.85 4.67 -2.67
CA ARG A 142 16.19 4.08 -2.73
C ARG A 142 16.92 4.04 -1.40
N VAL A 143 16.47 4.84 -0.43
CA VAL A 143 17.08 4.99 0.90
C VAL A 143 16.17 4.54 2.03
N LYS A 144 15.13 3.74 1.70
CA LYS A 144 14.26 3.07 2.68
C LYS A 144 14.98 1.84 3.27
N GLU A 145 14.26 0.86 3.83
CA GLU A 145 14.78 -0.38 4.40
C GLU A 145 15.62 -1.19 3.39
N SER A 146 15.30 -1.03 2.12
CA SER A 146 16.05 -1.50 0.96
C SER A 146 16.02 -0.44 -0.14
N ASP A 147 16.80 -0.58 -1.22
CA ASP A 147 16.53 0.14 -2.48
C ASP A 147 15.25 -0.43 -3.10
N ARG A 148 14.09 0.07 -2.64
CA ARG A 148 12.79 -0.45 -3.02
C ARG A 148 12.52 -0.41 -4.52
N ILE A 149 13.10 0.55 -5.24
CA ILE A 149 12.99 0.63 -6.71
C ILE A 149 13.71 -0.57 -7.33
N ALA A 150 14.99 -0.75 -7.01
CA ALA A 150 15.78 -1.84 -7.56
C ALA A 150 15.21 -3.22 -7.17
N VAL A 151 14.77 -3.38 -5.91
CA VAL A 151 14.25 -4.64 -5.38
C VAL A 151 12.93 -5.02 -6.03
N VAL A 152 11.96 -4.11 -6.13
CA VAL A 152 10.65 -4.43 -6.74
C VAL A 152 10.78 -4.73 -8.22
N VAL A 153 11.57 -3.94 -8.96
CA VAL A 153 11.79 -4.16 -10.40
C VAL A 153 12.56 -5.46 -10.66
N GLY A 154 13.61 -5.72 -9.87
CA GLY A 154 14.41 -6.95 -9.98
C GLY A 154 13.56 -8.20 -9.74
N ASN A 155 12.73 -8.21 -8.70
CA ASN A 155 11.83 -9.32 -8.41
C ASN A 155 10.76 -9.50 -9.50
N LEU A 156 10.11 -8.43 -9.95
CA LEU A 156 9.11 -8.49 -11.03
C LEU A 156 9.72 -9.11 -12.30
N ARG A 157 10.92 -8.68 -12.70
CA ARG A 157 11.65 -9.26 -13.85
C ARG A 157 11.97 -10.74 -13.64
N THR A 158 12.44 -11.09 -12.45
CA THR A 158 12.77 -12.49 -12.10
C THR A 158 11.54 -13.39 -12.19
N LEU A 159 10.37 -12.87 -11.85
CA LEU A 159 9.09 -13.57 -11.92
C LEU A 159 8.49 -13.58 -13.34
N GLY A 160 9.08 -12.85 -14.31
CA GLY A 160 8.65 -12.82 -15.70
C GLY A 160 7.76 -11.64 -16.10
N ALA A 161 7.62 -10.63 -15.23
CA ALA A 161 6.90 -9.40 -15.57
C ALA A 161 7.81 -8.41 -16.35
N ASP A 162 7.21 -7.58 -17.20
CA ASP A 162 7.91 -6.50 -17.91
C ASP A 162 7.98 -5.25 -17.02
N ALA A 163 9.13 -5.05 -16.41
CA ALA A 163 9.39 -3.92 -15.52
C ALA A 163 10.73 -3.27 -15.87
N GLU A 164 10.82 -1.95 -15.70
CA GLU A 164 11.99 -1.13 -16.01
C GLU A 164 12.30 -0.21 -14.83
N GLU A 165 13.56 -0.21 -14.41
CA GLU A 165 14.05 0.68 -13.36
C GLU A 165 14.39 2.05 -13.95
N LEU A 166 13.90 3.11 -13.28
CA LEU A 166 14.28 4.49 -13.54
C LEU A 166 15.13 5.04 -12.37
N PRO A 167 15.90 6.10 -12.55
CA PRO A 167 16.69 6.71 -11.46
C PRO A 167 15.83 7.12 -10.26
N ASP A 168 14.61 7.58 -10.49
CA ASP A 168 13.68 8.14 -9.52
C ASP A 168 12.32 7.41 -9.49
N GLY A 169 12.27 6.17 -9.97
CA GLY A 169 11.01 5.41 -10.03
C GLY A 169 11.11 4.15 -10.87
N PHE A 170 10.02 3.79 -11.53
CA PHE A 170 9.94 2.59 -12.36
C PHE A 170 8.84 2.68 -13.41
N VAL A 171 8.92 1.77 -14.38
CA VAL A 171 7.86 1.49 -15.34
C VAL A 171 7.50 0.01 -15.27
N VAL A 172 6.22 -0.30 -15.27
CA VAL A 172 5.73 -1.68 -15.41
C VAL A 172 4.69 -1.73 -16.51
N ARG A 173 4.87 -2.69 -17.44
CA ARG A 173 3.93 -2.94 -18.55
C ARG A 173 3.17 -4.22 -18.26
N GLY A 174 1.89 -4.05 -17.97
CA GLY A 174 1.07 -5.16 -17.54
C GLY A 174 0.65 -6.05 -18.68
N THR A 175 0.81 -7.36 -18.46
CA THR A 175 0.40 -8.43 -19.38
C THR A 175 -0.39 -9.52 -18.65
N ALA A 176 -0.76 -9.28 -17.38
CA ALA A 176 -1.35 -10.28 -16.49
C ALA A 176 -0.62 -11.64 -16.53
N PRO A 177 0.69 -11.67 -16.28
CA PRO A 177 1.47 -12.89 -16.42
C PRO A 177 1.16 -13.88 -15.30
N VAL A 178 1.41 -15.17 -15.57
CA VAL A 178 1.56 -16.15 -14.49
C VAL A 178 2.96 -16.00 -13.93
N LEU A 179 3.08 -15.57 -12.69
CA LEU A 179 4.35 -15.28 -12.03
C LEU A 179 4.89 -16.51 -11.30
N ARG A 180 6.15 -16.88 -11.57
CA ARG A 180 6.78 -18.04 -10.93
C ARG A 180 8.23 -17.74 -10.60
N GLY A 181 8.64 -18.11 -9.40
CA GLY A 181 10.03 -18.00 -8.96
C GLY A 181 10.18 -17.56 -7.53
N ARG A 182 11.40 -17.15 -7.19
CA ARG A 182 11.77 -16.72 -5.86
C ARG A 182 11.96 -15.22 -5.79
N VAL A 183 11.37 -14.61 -4.78
CA VAL A 183 11.49 -13.20 -4.42
C VAL A 183 12.56 -13.03 -3.37
N VAL A 184 13.44 -12.05 -3.58
CA VAL A 184 14.46 -11.65 -2.60
C VAL A 184 14.00 -10.33 -1.96
N THR A 185 13.70 -10.39 -0.66
CA THR A 185 13.11 -9.27 0.08
C THR A 185 14.14 -8.29 0.63
N HIS A 186 15.37 -8.73 0.84
CA HIS A 186 16.41 -8.00 1.60
C HIS A 186 15.94 -7.59 3.01
N GLY A 187 15.07 -8.40 3.65
CA GLY A 187 14.49 -8.11 4.95
C GLY A 187 13.42 -7.00 4.93
N ASP A 188 13.02 -6.51 3.75
CA ASP A 188 11.98 -5.49 3.63
C ASP A 188 10.59 -6.14 3.66
N HIS A 189 9.89 -5.90 4.77
CA HIS A 189 8.56 -6.45 5.04
C HIS A 189 7.52 -6.05 3.97
N ARG A 190 7.65 -4.87 3.35
CA ARG A 190 6.72 -4.42 2.30
C ARG A 190 6.90 -5.20 1.01
N MET A 191 8.15 -5.62 0.70
CA MET A 191 8.39 -6.53 -0.41
C MET A 191 7.77 -7.90 -0.14
N ALA A 192 8.00 -8.47 1.05
CA ALA A 192 7.41 -9.75 1.42
C ALA A 192 5.89 -9.73 1.30
N MET A 193 5.23 -8.70 1.83
CA MET A 193 3.77 -8.57 1.77
C MET A 193 3.26 -8.32 0.35
N ALA A 194 3.88 -7.43 -0.43
CA ALA A 194 3.43 -7.12 -1.79
C ALA A 194 3.51 -8.35 -2.71
N PHE A 195 4.62 -9.09 -2.68
CA PHE A 195 4.75 -10.32 -3.44
C PHE A 195 3.96 -11.49 -2.86
N GLY A 196 3.71 -11.49 -1.54
CA GLY A 196 2.81 -12.43 -0.87
C GLY A 196 1.38 -12.32 -1.40
N ILE A 197 0.88 -11.10 -1.61
CA ILE A 197 -0.42 -10.87 -2.27
C ILE A 197 -0.43 -11.46 -3.68
N LEU A 198 0.63 -11.26 -4.49
CA LEU A 198 0.71 -11.86 -5.81
C LEU A 198 0.79 -13.39 -5.75
N GLY A 199 1.49 -13.95 -4.75
CA GLY A 199 1.57 -15.39 -4.52
C GLY A 199 0.22 -16.05 -4.20
N ALA A 200 -0.70 -15.28 -3.60
CA ALA A 200 -2.04 -15.74 -3.29
C ALA A 200 -2.99 -15.77 -4.52
N LEU A 201 -2.59 -15.18 -5.65
CA LEU A 201 -3.40 -15.20 -6.87
C LEU A 201 -3.34 -16.57 -7.56
N PRO A 202 -4.46 -17.07 -8.11
CA PRO A 202 -4.50 -18.35 -8.79
C PRO A 202 -3.48 -18.47 -9.93
N GLY A 203 -2.74 -19.55 -9.94
CA GLY A 203 -1.75 -19.88 -10.99
C GLY A 203 -0.34 -19.34 -10.74
N ASN A 204 -0.16 -18.43 -9.80
CA ASN A 204 1.16 -17.97 -9.39
C ASN A 204 1.84 -18.99 -8.44
N GLU A 205 3.17 -19.04 -8.52
CA GLU A 205 4.02 -19.89 -7.69
C GLU A 205 5.22 -19.06 -7.22
N ILE A 206 5.02 -18.28 -6.16
CA ILE A 206 6.00 -17.32 -5.63
C ILE A 206 6.53 -17.81 -4.28
N GLU A 207 7.83 -18.01 -4.18
CA GLU A 207 8.54 -18.28 -2.93
C GLU A 207 9.12 -16.96 -2.39
N ILE A 208 8.88 -16.65 -1.13
CA ILE A 208 9.46 -15.50 -0.42
C ILE A 208 10.67 -15.98 0.38
N ASP A 209 11.84 -15.36 0.21
CA ASP A 209 13.09 -15.78 0.85
C ASP A 209 13.09 -15.60 2.38
N ASP A 210 12.46 -14.53 2.85
CA ASP A 210 12.33 -14.20 4.29
C ASP A 210 10.88 -13.77 4.60
N PRO A 211 9.95 -14.74 4.77
CA PRO A 211 8.57 -14.43 5.10
C PRO A 211 8.39 -13.86 6.52
N ASP A 212 9.33 -14.09 7.43
CA ASP A 212 9.24 -13.66 8.83
C ASP A 212 9.49 -12.15 8.99
N CYS A 213 10.12 -11.49 8.02
CA CYS A 213 10.37 -10.05 8.07
C CYS A 213 9.09 -9.22 8.17
N VAL A 214 7.92 -9.75 7.78
CA VAL A 214 6.61 -9.06 7.92
C VAL A 214 6.25 -8.76 9.37
N ALA A 215 6.80 -9.52 10.34
CA ALA A 215 6.52 -9.34 11.77
C ALA A 215 6.93 -7.96 12.30
N VAL A 216 7.81 -7.25 11.61
CA VAL A 216 8.22 -5.88 11.94
C VAL A 216 7.05 -4.91 11.97
N SER A 217 6.09 -5.05 11.05
CA SER A 217 4.96 -4.12 10.93
C SER A 217 3.59 -4.79 10.93
N TYR A 218 3.50 -6.07 10.54
CA TYR A 218 2.24 -6.80 10.45
C TYR A 218 2.42 -8.27 10.85
N PRO A 219 2.54 -8.58 12.15
CA PRO A 219 2.84 -9.93 12.64
C PRO A 219 1.83 -11.01 12.22
N SER A 220 0.55 -10.65 12.03
CA SER A 220 -0.51 -11.59 11.63
C SER A 220 -0.73 -11.68 10.12
N PHE A 221 0.08 -11.00 9.29
CA PHE A 221 -0.15 -10.87 7.85
C PHE A 221 -0.46 -12.20 7.14
N TRP A 222 0.38 -13.23 7.35
CA TRP A 222 0.19 -14.51 6.69
C TRP A 222 -1.08 -15.24 7.14
N ASN A 223 -1.42 -15.15 8.43
CA ASN A 223 -2.66 -15.73 8.96
C ASN A 223 -3.89 -15.02 8.40
N ASP A 224 -3.84 -13.69 8.33
CA ASP A 224 -4.94 -12.90 7.77
C ASP A 224 -5.09 -13.16 6.27
N LEU A 225 -3.98 -13.26 5.53
CA LEU A 225 -3.97 -13.62 4.11
C LEU A 225 -4.61 -15.00 3.87
N ALA A 226 -4.18 -16.02 4.62
CA ALA A 226 -4.74 -17.36 4.56
C ALA A 226 -6.25 -17.37 4.87
N SER A 227 -6.68 -16.57 5.86
CA SER A 227 -8.09 -16.51 6.27
C SER A 227 -9.02 -15.97 5.18
N VAL A 228 -8.54 -15.05 4.33
CA VAL A 228 -9.35 -14.43 3.27
C VAL A 228 -9.22 -15.15 1.92
N THR A 229 -8.16 -15.95 1.74
CA THR A 229 -7.97 -16.75 0.51
C THR A 229 -8.47 -18.18 0.63
N GLY A 230 -8.69 -18.67 1.86
CA GLY A 230 -9.15 -20.03 2.12
C GLY A 230 -8.07 -21.10 1.90
N THR A 231 -6.80 -20.71 2.01
CA THR A 231 -5.62 -21.59 1.84
C THR A 231 -4.94 -21.88 3.16
#